data_76992eb965910e047d2bf69f768a1cf0
#
_entry.id   76992eb965910e047d2bf69f768a1cf0
#
_cell.length_a   1.000
_cell.length_b   1.000
_cell.length_c   1.000
_cell.angle_alpha   90.00
_cell.angle_beta   90.00
_cell.angle_gamma   90.00
#
_symmetry.space_group_name_H-M   'P 1'
#
loop_
_entity.id
_entity.type
_entity.pdbx_description
1 polymer ?
#
loop_
_entity_poly.entity_id
_entity_poly.type
_entity_poly.pdbx_seq_one_letter_code
_entity_poly.pdbx_strand_id
1 'polypeptide(L)' 'MTQPYAAYLGIDWADKKHDFCLVDAARGIKTKQVLAHTPQAIAEYFTNLRSRYPGQLIA' A
#
# COMPACT_ATOMS: atom_id res chain seq x y z
N MET A 1 10.14 -21.11 -0.04
CA MET A 1 11.02 -19.95 -0.26
C MET A 1 10.56 -18.76 0.54
N THR A 2 11.47 -18.06 1.16
CA THR A 2 11.15 -16.87 1.91
C THR A 2 10.93 -15.70 0.95
N GLN A 3 9.79 -15.01 1.07
CA GLN A 3 9.55 -13.83 0.27
C GLN A 3 10.31 -12.64 0.86
N PRO A 4 11.01 -11.84 0.04
CA PRO A 4 11.77 -10.69 0.52
C PRO A 4 10.89 -9.52 0.96
N TYR A 5 9.63 -9.49 0.55
CA TYR A 5 8.74 -8.37 0.84
C TYR A 5 7.67 -8.76 1.86
N ALA A 6 7.39 -7.84 2.79
CA ALA A 6 6.33 -8.01 3.77
C ALA A 6 4.95 -7.83 3.15
N ALA A 7 4.86 -7.02 2.10
CA ALA A 7 3.60 -6.73 1.43
C ALA A 7 3.85 -6.32 -0.01
N TYR A 8 2.80 -6.35 -0.81
CA TYR A 8 2.81 -5.92 -2.21
C TYR A 8 1.73 -4.86 -2.39
N LEU A 9 2.09 -3.76 -3.03
CA LEU A 9 1.18 -2.64 -3.26
C LEU A 9 0.98 -2.44 -4.77
N GLY A 10 -0.27 -2.54 -5.21
CA GLY A 10 -0.65 -2.20 -6.57
C GLY A 10 -1.45 -0.91 -6.59
N ILE A 11 -1.16 -0.03 -7.55
CA ILE A 11 -1.83 1.26 -7.67
C ILE A 11 -2.38 1.39 -9.08
N ASP A 12 -3.68 1.66 -9.19
CA ASP A 12 -4.32 2.00 -10.44
C ASP A 12 -4.58 3.50 -10.45
N TRP A 13 -3.76 4.23 -11.20
CA TRP A 13 -3.78 5.70 -11.23
C TRP A 13 -4.90 6.21 -12.13
N ALA A 14 -5.64 7.21 -11.64
CA ALA A 14 -6.67 7.90 -12.41
C ALA A 14 -6.59 9.41 -12.16
N ASP A 15 -7.37 10.19 -12.89
CA ASP A 15 -7.28 11.66 -12.85
C ASP A 15 -7.67 12.26 -11.50
N LYS A 16 -8.72 11.74 -10.88
CA LYS A 16 -9.29 12.33 -9.66
C LYS A 16 -9.08 11.50 -8.42
N LYS A 17 -8.94 10.18 -8.58
CA LYS A 17 -8.74 9.26 -7.46
C LYS A 17 -7.98 8.04 -7.93
N HIS A 18 -7.34 7.36 -7.01
CA HIS A 18 -6.51 6.20 -7.31
C HIS A 18 -6.97 5.00 -6.50
N ASP A 19 -6.96 3.84 -7.13
CA ASP A 19 -7.28 2.58 -6.46
C ASP A 19 -5.99 1.93 -5.96
N PHE A 20 -5.89 1.76 -4.65
CA PHE A 20 -4.74 1.11 -4.01
C PHE A 20 -5.14 -0.29 -3.57
N CYS A 21 -4.30 -1.26 -3.87
CA CYS A 21 -4.49 -2.64 -3.47
C CYS A 21 -3.25 -3.11 -2.73
N LEU A 22 -3.39 -3.42 -1.44
CA LEU A 22 -2.30 -3.90 -0.60
C LEU A 22 -2.52 -5.37 -0.28
N VAL A 23 -1.50 -6.20 -0.52
CA VAL A 23 -1.53 -7.62 -0.18
C VAL A 23 -0.46 -7.87 0.88
N ASP A 24 -0.89 -8.32 2.07
CA ASP A 24 0.01 -8.73 3.14
C ASP A 24 0.56 -10.12 2.82
N ALA A 25 1.88 -10.23 2.65
CA ALA A 25 2.51 -11.47 2.23
C ALA A 25 2.43 -12.57 3.29
N ALA A 26 2.49 -12.20 4.56
CA ALA A 26 2.47 -13.17 5.66
C ALA A 26 1.06 -13.70 5.93
N ARG A 27 0.07 -12.82 5.86
CA ARG A 27 -1.33 -13.15 6.21
C ARG A 27 -2.18 -13.51 5.01
N GLY A 28 -1.75 -13.14 3.81
CA GLY A 28 -2.54 -13.31 2.59
C GLY A 28 -3.76 -12.41 2.52
N ILE A 29 -3.80 -11.36 3.33
CA ILE A 29 -4.94 -10.44 3.36
C ILE A 29 -4.77 -9.38 2.29
N LYS A 30 -5.85 -9.16 1.53
CA LYS A 30 -5.90 -8.16 0.47
C LYS A 30 -6.79 -7.00 0.90
N THR A 31 -6.23 -5.80 0.95
CA THR A 31 -6.96 -4.60 1.33
C THR A 31 -7.02 -3.64 0.15
N LYS A 32 -8.22 -3.17 -0.19
CA LYS A 32 -8.43 -2.19 -1.25
C LYS A 32 -8.84 -0.87 -0.63
N GLN A 33 -8.30 0.22 -1.18
CA GLN A 33 -8.63 1.56 -0.73
C GLN A 33 -8.59 2.53 -1.90
N VAL A 34 -9.55 3.45 -1.93
CA VAL A 34 -9.59 4.53 -2.92
C VAL A 34 -9.06 5.80 -2.27
N LEU A 35 -8.07 6.43 -2.89
CA LEU A 35 -7.48 7.67 -2.41
C LEU A 35 -7.75 8.81 -3.38
N ALA A 36 -8.05 9.98 -2.83
CA ALA A 36 -8.18 11.20 -3.62
C ALA A 36 -6.82 11.59 -4.22
N HIS A 37 -6.87 12.24 -5.38
CA HIS A 37 -5.65 12.74 -6.02
C HIS A 37 -5.18 14.02 -5.33
N THR A 38 -4.69 13.90 -4.11
CA THR A 38 -4.09 14.99 -3.33
C THR A 38 -2.78 14.52 -2.73
N PRO A 39 -1.77 15.39 -2.67
CA PRO A 39 -0.49 15.01 -2.04
C PRO A 39 -0.66 14.59 -0.59
N GLN A 40 -1.57 15.22 0.13
CA GLN A 40 -1.83 14.91 1.53
C GLN A 40 -2.37 13.50 1.72
N ALA A 41 -3.38 13.11 0.94
CA ALA A 41 -3.98 11.77 1.05
C ALA A 41 -2.95 10.68 0.74
N ILE A 42 -2.15 10.89 -0.29
CA ILE A 42 -1.11 9.94 -0.69
C ILE A 42 -0.02 9.84 0.37
N ALA A 43 0.42 10.99 0.90
CA ALA A 43 1.45 11.02 1.94
C ALA A 43 0.99 10.32 3.22
N GLU A 44 -0.25 10.55 3.62
CA GLU A 44 -0.83 9.89 4.81
C GLU A 44 -0.91 8.37 4.62
N TYR A 45 -1.29 7.92 3.44
CA TYR A 45 -1.33 6.49 3.14
C TYR A 45 0.04 5.85 3.31
N PHE A 46 1.08 6.43 2.74
CA PHE A 46 2.43 5.88 2.85
C PHE A 46 3.00 5.98 4.26
N THR A 47 2.65 7.03 5.02
CA THR A 47 3.03 7.15 6.43
C THR A 47 2.41 6.02 7.24
N ASN A 48 1.13 5.75 7.06
CA ASN A 48 0.44 4.67 7.74
C ASN A 48 1.00 3.31 7.34
N LEU A 49 1.33 3.13 6.06
CA LEU A 49 1.92 1.90 5.56
C LEU A 49 3.27 1.62 6.23
N ARG A 50 4.11 2.64 6.38
CA ARG A 50 5.38 2.50 7.08
C ARG A 50 5.21 2.10 8.53
N SER A 51 4.20 2.64 9.20
CA SER A 51 3.90 2.29 10.60
C SER A 51 3.49 0.83 10.74
N ARG A 52 2.78 0.29 9.74
CA ARG A 52 2.35 -1.10 9.75
C ARG A 52 3.49 -2.08 9.45
N TYR A 53 4.49 -1.65 8.69
CA TYR A 53 5.62 -2.48 8.27
C TYR A 53 6.94 -1.77 8.57
N PRO A 54 7.25 -1.49 9.86
CA PRO A 54 8.47 -0.74 10.19
C PRO A 54 9.72 -1.54 9.86
N GLY A 55 10.61 -0.92 9.08
CA GLY A 55 11.86 -1.56 8.68
C GLY A 55 11.73 -2.73 7.72
N GLN A 56 10.54 -2.97 7.16
CA GLN A 56 10.28 -4.07 6.23
C GLN A 56 10.15 -3.56 4.80
N LEU A 57 10.41 -4.44 3.84
CA LEU A 57 10.31 -4.11 2.43
C LEU A 57 8.88 -4.29 1.92
N ILE A 58 8.44 -3.36 1.07
CA ILE A 58 7.15 -3.40 0.40
C ILE A 58 7.39 -3.22 -1.09
N ALA A 59 6.86 -4.13 -1.85
CA ALA A 59 6.99 -4.07 -3.31
C ALA A 59 5.89 -3.23 -3.96
#